data_64f5e766bf41f3c9dc2b57285a678c65
#
_entry.id   64f5e766bf41f3c9dc2b57285a678c65
#
_cell.length_a   1.000
_cell.length_b   1.000
_cell.length_c   1.000
_cell.angle_alpha   90.00
_cell.angle_beta   90.00
_cell.angle_gamma   90.00
#
_symmetry.space_group_name_H-M   'P 1'
#
loop_
_entity.id
_entity.type
_entity.pdbx_description
1 polymer ?
#
loop_
_entity_poly.entity_id
_entity_poly.type
_entity_poly.pdbx_seq_one_letter_code
_entity_poly.pdbx_strand_id
1 'polypeptide(L)'
;MGPAGRTGPLASPPVSERVEPIVVVHGGASEWYAGTELGRAACKRAAHAGWEALEAGRGALDAVIAAVRVVEDDPACNAGTGGVLTSRGTLELDACVMDGASLASGAVAVLPPFRHPIDIARAVLEDGRYHLLAGDGAAAFARARGFAPVDPELMITADRRAEFEGRGSFERGNTVGAVARDAYGNLAAATSTGGMSGTVPGRVGDVPIVGGGTYADEHAACSCTGDGEAFARACAAFWTVENVAGGAQAAAERSVARVLKRYGGYGGLILLDKTGDIGISRSASAMPHAIARADGTVVDGE
;
A
#
# COMPACT_ATOMS: atom_id res chain seq x y z
N MET A 1 -40.68 -13.70 -38.09
CA MET A 1 -39.36 -13.68 -38.77
C MET A 1 -38.74 -12.31 -38.51
N GLY A 2 -37.82 -12.21 -37.52
CA GLY A 2 -37.06 -11.02 -37.21
C GLY A 2 -35.67 -11.13 -37.84
N PRO A 3 -35.02 -10.04 -38.24
CA PRO A 3 -33.77 -10.10 -38.96
C PRO A 3 -32.62 -10.49 -38.02
N ALA A 4 -31.82 -11.45 -38.47
CA ALA A 4 -30.60 -11.88 -37.82
C ALA A 4 -29.57 -10.73 -37.83
N GLY A 5 -29.20 -10.24 -36.63
CA GLY A 5 -28.11 -9.29 -36.44
C GLY A 5 -26.76 -9.97 -36.75
N ARG A 6 -26.05 -9.46 -37.73
CA ARG A 6 -24.65 -9.82 -38.04
C ARG A 6 -23.76 -9.33 -36.92
N THR A 7 -23.27 -10.23 -36.09
CA THR A 7 -22.09 -9.97 -35.26
C THR A 7 -20.85 -10.11 -36.12
N GLY A 8 -20.33 -8.98 -36.61
CA GLY A 8 -19.00 -8.93 -37.17
C GLY A 8 -17.96 -9.19 -36.06
N PRO A 9 -16.76 -9.69 -36.38
CA PRO A 9 -15.69 -9.86 -35.38
C PRO A 9 -15.42 -8.53 -34.73
N LEU A 10 -15.41 -8.50 -33.37
CA LEU A 10 -14.95 -7.35 -32.60
C LEU A 10 -13.51 -7.04 -33.04
N ALA A 11 -13.29 -5.83 -33.53
CA ALA A 11 -11.96 -5.36 -33.87
C ALA A 11 -11.08 -5.49 -32.61
N SER A 12 -9.90 -6.10 -32.78
CA SER A 12 -8.90 -6.12 -31.72
C SER A 12 -8.64 -4.68 -31.29
N PRO A 13 -8.54 -4.39 -29.97
CA PRO A 13 -8.22 -3.03 -29.51
C PRO A 13 -6.92 -2.58 -30.18
N PRO A 14 -6.79 -1.28 -30.48
CA PRO A 14 -5.55 -0.75 -31.03
C PRO A 14 -4.39 -1.11 -30.10
N VAL A 15 -3.26 -1.52 -30.68
CA VAL A 15 -2.03 -1.75 -29.93
C VAL A 15 -1.66 -0.40 -29.30
N SER A 16 -2.00 -0.23 -28.02
CA SER A 16 -1.58 0.96 -27.28
C SER A 16 -0.06 1.00 -27.30
N GLU A 17 0.52 2.14 -27.65
CA GLU A 17 1.96 2.32 -27.53
C GLU A 17 2.37 1.98 -26.10
N ARG A 18 3.35 1.09 -25.96
CA ARG A 18 3.85 0.70 -24.63
C ARG A 18 4.47 1.92 -23.96
N VAL A 19 4.10 2.13 -22.70
CA VAL A 19 4.70 3.16 -21.86
C VAL A 19 5.79 2.56 -20.98
N GLU A 20 6.64 3.39 -20.43
CA GLU A 20 7.67 2.96 -19.49
C GLU A 20 7.03 2.45 -18.19
N PRO A 21 7.25 1.20 -17.78
CA PRO A 21 6.76 0.70 -16.51
C PRO A 21 7.51 1.35 -15.34
N ILE A 22 6.83 1.55 -14.20
CA ILE A 22 7.41 2.19 -13.01
C ILE A 22 6.83 1.53 -11.76
N VAL A 23 7.66 1.33 -10.74
CA VAL A 23 7.25 0.98 -9.38
C VAL A 23 7.81 2.00 -8.40
N VAL A 24 6.98 2.48 -7.49
CA VAL A 24 7.39 3.35 -6.38
C VAL A 24 6.95 2.69 -5.07
N VAL A 25 7.84 2.63 -4.09
CA VAL A 25 7.59 2.01 -2.78
C VAL A 25 7.94 3.00 -1.68
N HIS A 26 7.19 3.02 -0.58
CA HIS A 26 7.56 3.69 0.66
C HIS A 26 7.62 2.70 1.83
N GLY A 27 8.53 2.98 2.76
CA GLY A 27 8.75 2.21 4.00
C GLY A 27 8.17 2.88 5.24
N GLY A 28 7.31 3.89 5.04
CA GLY A 28 6.62 4.59 6.11
C GLY A 28 7.21 5.94 6.50
N ALA A 29 6.35 6.85 6.96
CA ALA A 29 6.72 8.17 7.45
C ALA A 29 7.00 8.12 8.96
N SER A 30 8.17 8.61 9.42
CA SER A 30 8.61 8.57 10.81
C SER A 30 9.23 9.90 11.26
N GLU A 31 9.06 10.22 12.54
CA GLU A 31 9.79 11.33 13.20
C GLU A 31 11.22 10.95 13.58
N TRP A 32 11.61 9.68 13.46
CA TRP A 32 12.92 9.17 13.90
C TRP A 32 13.78 8.74 12.71
N TYR A 33 15.01 9.22 12.67
CA TYR A 33 16.04 8.81 11.70
C TYR A 33 16.62 7.42 11.95
N ALA A 34 16.49 6.88 13.19
CA ALA A 34 16.99 5.55 13.51
C ALA A 34 16.20 4.51 12.70
N GLY A 35 16.91 3.78 11.84
CA GLY A 35 16.30 2.75 10.97
C GLY A 35 16.04 3.16 9.52
N THR A 36 16.30 4.42 9.14
CA THR A 36 16.12 4.86 7.73
C THR A 36 16.94 4.03 6.73
N GLU A 37 18.16 3.60 7.09
CA GLU A 37 18.97 2.72 6.22
C GLU A 37 18.33 1.35 6.02
N LEU A 38 17.80 0.74 7.09
CA LEU A 38 17.07 -0.54 6.98
C LEU A 38 15.79 -0.36 6.17
N GLY A 39 15.06 0.73 6.41
CA GLY A 39 13.87 1.08 5.65
C GLY A 39 14.17 1.30 4.16
N ARG A 40 15.25 2.03 3.82
CA ARG A 40 15.69 2.20 2.43
C ARG A 40 16.07 0.88 1.78
N ALA A 41 16.82 0.03 2.49
CA ALA A 41 17.19 -1.28 1.99
C ALA A 41 15.95 -2.17 1.73
N ALA A 42 14.94 -2.11 2.62
CA ALA A 42 13.66 -2.80 2.44
C ALA A 42 12.91 -2.27 1.21
N CYS A 43 12.79 -0.94 1.06
CA CYS A 43 12.17 -0.31 -0.10
C CYS A 43 12.86 -0.69 -1.42
N LYS A 44 14.20 -0.74 -1.45
CA LYS A 44 14.95 -1.19 -2.63
C LYS A 44 14.61 -2.62 -3.03
N ARG A 45 14.62 -3.55 -2.06
CA ARG A 45 14.24 -4.95 -2.33
C ARG A 45 12.81 -5.06 -2.82
N ALA A 46 11.90 -4.30 -2.22
CA ALA A 46 10.50 -4.27 -2.60
C ALA A 46 10.29 -3.69 -4.01
N ALA A 47 10.94 -2.57 -4.33
CA ALA A 47 10.88 -1.97 -5.67
C ALA A 47 11.43 -2.93 -6.73
N HIS A 48 12.52 -3.64 -6.42
CA HIS A 48 13.10 -4.65 -7.32
C HIS A 48 12.10 -5.81 -7.56
N ALA A 49 11.46 -6.35 -6.51
CA ALA A 49 10.47 -7.42 -6.65
C ALA A 49 9.24 -6.98 -7.47
N GLY A 50 8.79 -5.75 -7.28
CA GLY A 50 7.73 -5.15 -8.11
C GLY A 50 8.18 -5.00 -9.57
N TRP A 51 9.42 -4.57 -9.78
CA TRP A 51 10.02 -4.44 -11.11
C TRP A 51 10.13 -5.81 -11.82
N GLU A 52 10.65 -6.84 -11.16
CA GLU A 52 10.70 -8.21 -11.71
C GLU A 52 9.31 -8.70 -12.16
N ALA A 53 8.27 -8.32 -11.45
CA ALA A 53 6.90 -8.65 -11.86
C ALA A 53 6.52 -7.95 -13.19
N LEU A 54 6.84 -6.66 -13.35
CA LEU A 54 6.58 -5.91 -14.58
C LEU A 54 7.44 -6.42 -15.75
N GLU A 55 8.72 -6.71 -15.50
CA GLU A 55 9.65 -7.27 -16.49
C GLU A 55 9.20 -8.64 -16.99
N ALA A 56 8.61 -9.46 -16.11
CA ALA A 56 7.97 -10.72 -16.46
C ALA A 56 6.63 -10.56 -17.22
N GLY A 57 6.23 -9.33 -17.55
CA GLY A 57 4.99 -9.02 -18.29
C GLY A 57 3.73 -9.08 -17.44
N ARG A 58 3.85 -9.10 -16.11
CA ARG A 58 2.70 -9.01 -15.20
C ARG A 58 2.19 -7.56 -15.11
N GLY A 59 0.92 -7.38 -14.70
CA GLY A 59 0.30 -6.06 -14.59
C GLY A 59 0.70 -5.29 -13.33
N ALA A 60 0.30 -4.02 -13.28
CA ALA A 60 0.55 -3.12 -12.16
C ALA A 60 0.08 -3.68 -10.81
N LEU A 61 -1.09 -4.34 -10.79
CA LEU A 61 -1.63 -4.97 -9.58
C LEU A 61 -0.68 -6.05 -9.02
N ASP A 62 -0.13 -6.92 -9.89
CA ASP A 62 0.83 -7.94 -9.47
C ASP A 62 2.14 -7.32 -8.96
N ALA A 63 2.57 -6.22 -9.57
CA ALA A 63 3.79 -5.52 -9.18
C ALA A 63 3.70 -4.91 -7.78
N VAL A 64 2.60 -4.20 -7.46
CA VAL A 64 2.43 -3.61 -6.13
C VAL A 64 2.30 -4.68 -5.05
N ILE A 65 1.64 -5.81 -5.34
CA ILE A 65 1.54 -6.94 -4.41
C ILE A 65 2.90 -7.60 -4.19
N ALA A 66 3.68 -7.83 -5.25
CA ALA A 66 5.02 -8.38 -5.13
C ALA A 66 5.92 -7.47 -4.27
N ALA A 67 5.84 -6.16 -4.47
CA ALA A 67 6.59 -5.19 -3.68
C ALA A 67 6.17 -5.19 -2.20
N VAL A 68 4.86 -5.14 -1.90
CA VAL A 68 4.37 -5.09 -0.51
C VAL A 68 4.65 -6.39 0.24
N ARG A 69 4.62 -7.56 -0.41
CA ARG A 69 5.02 -8.83 0.23
C ARG A 69 6.44 -8.79 0.78
N VAL A 70 7.38 -8.17 0.07
CA VAL A 70 8.77 -8.04 0.54
C VAL A 70 8.87 -7.22 1.82
N VAL A 71 8.13 -6.14 1.93
CA VAL A 71 8.14 -5.31 3.14
C VAL A 71 7.28 -5.90 4.28
N GLU A 72 6.29 -6.75 3.97
CA GLU A 72 5.57 -7.54 4.97
C GLU A 72 6.42 -8.68 5.58
N ASP A 73 7.43 -9.15 4.85
CA ASP A 73 8.42 -10.12 5.35
C ASP A 73 9.58 -9.46 6.10
N ASP A 74 9.74 -8.13 5.99
CA ASP A 74 10.89 -7.43 6.56
C ASP A 74 10.63 -6.97 8.00
N PRO A 75 11.39 -7.49 8.99
CA PRO A 75 11.19 -7.16 10.40
C PRO A 75 11.45 -5.69 10.77
N ALA A 76 12.10 -4.92 9.88
CA ALA A 76 12.30 -3.48 10.07
C ALA A 76 11.06 -2.65 9.72
N CYS A 77 10.05 -3.27 9.05
CA CYS A 77 8.83 -2.61 8.62
C CYS A 77 7.69 -2.84 9.62
N ASN A 78 6.73 -1.92 9.68
CA ASN A 78 5.51 -2.09 10.46
C ASN A 78 4.39 -2.62 9.55
N ALA A 79 4.55 -3.84 9.07
CA ALA A 79 3.55 -4.57 8.30
C ALA A 79 3.88 -6.07 8.35
N GLY A 80 2.91 -6.96 8.38
CA GLY A 80 3.18 -8.38 8.46
C GLY A 80 4.12 -8.72 9.62
N THR A 81 5.32 -9.26 9.30
CA THR A 81 6.41 -9.48 10.28
C THR A 81 6.96 -8.12 10.74
N GLY A 82 7.07 -7.91 12.04
CA GLY A 82 7.50 -6.63 12.61
C GLY A 82 6.36 -5.62 12.80
N GLY A 83 5.11 -6.01 12.57
CA GLY A 83 3.95 -5.20 12.92
C GLY A 83 3.91 -4.84 14.40
N VAL A 84 3.45 -3.61 14.71
CA VAL A 84 3.32 -3.13 16.10
C VAL A 84 2.21 -3.84 16.83
N LEU A 85 2.28 -3.81 18.16
CA LEU A 85 1.31 -4.48 19.03
C LEU A 85 0.26 -3.51 19.55
N THR A 86 -0.97 -4.01 19.70
CA THR A 86 -2.04 -3.33 20.41
C THR A 86 -1.73 -3.18 21.91
N SER A 87 -2.54 -2.41 22.63
CA SER A 87 -2.45 -2.27 24.09
C SER A 87 -2.64 -3.58 24.87
N ARG A 88 -3.05 -4.66 24.20
CA ARG A 88 -3.17 -6.01 24.78
C ARG A 88 -2.04 -6.94 24.34
N GLY A 89 -1.04 -6.46 23.62
CA GLY A 89 0.07 -7.27 23.12
C GLY A 89 -0.32 -8.21 21.97
N THR A 90 -1.42 -7.93 21.28
CA THR A 90 -1.85 -8.68 20.08
C THR A 90 -1.41 -7.99 18.82
N LEU A 91 -1.09 -8.77 17.78
CA LEU A 91 -0.81 -8.28 16.44
C LEU A 91 -2.10 -8.26 15.62
N GLU A 92 -2.47 -7.09 15.12
CA GLU A 92 -3.60 -6.88 14.21
C GLU A 92 -3.10 -6.20 12.94
N LEU A 93 -3.50 -6.70 11.78
CA LEU A 93 -2.93 -6.32 10.49
C LEU A 93 -4.01 -5.76 9.57
N ASP A 94 -3.68 -4.67 8.89
CA ASP A 94 -4.54 -4.06 7.87
C ASP A 94 -3.81 -4.06 6.52
N ALA A 95 -4.53 -4.33 5.43
CA ALA A 95 -4.00 -4.20 4.07
C ALA A 95 -5.10 -3.81 3.08
N CYS A 96 -4.71 -3.09 2.04
CA CYS A 96 -5.59 -2.72 0.94
C CYS A 96 -4.84 -2.77 -0.38
N VAL A 97 -5.53 -3.21 -1.43
CA VAL A 97 -5.07 -3.15 -2.80
C VAL A 97 -6.18 -2.62 -3.69
N MET A 98 -5.82 -1.79 -4.69
CA MET A 98 -6.76 -1.26 -5.67
C MET A 98 -6.17 -1.28 -7.07
N ASP A 99 -6.96 -1.77 -8.02
CA ASP A 99 -6.68 -1.76 -9.45
C ASP A 99 -7.34 -0.53 -10.09
N GLY A 100 -6.52 0.36 -10.64
CA GLY A 100 -7.00 1.62 -11.22
C GLY A 100 -7.76 1.44 -12.54
N ALA A 101 -7.50 0.35 -13.27
CA ALA A 101 -8.18 0.12 -14.55
C ALA A 101 -9.63 -0.35 -14.38
N SER A 102 -9.89 -1.21 -13.41
CA SER A 102 -11.23 -1.75 -13.11
C SER A 102 -11.94 -1.05 -11.97
N LEU A 103 -11.23 -0.23 -11.19
CA LEU A 103 -11.65 0.35 -9.91
C LEU A 103 -11.98 -0.71 -8.85
N ALA A 104 -11.59 -1.96 -9.09
CA ALA A 104 -11.76 -3.03 -8.12
C ALA A 104 -10.79 -2.84 -6.94
N SER A 105 -11.28 -3.06 -5.75
CA SER A 105 -10.48 -2.99 -4.53
C SER A 105 -10.74 -4.17 -3.62
N GLY A 106 -9.74 -4.51 -2.82
CA GLY A 106 -9.88 -5.50 -1.77
C GLY A 106 -9.07 -5.09 -0.55
N ALA A 107 -9.66 -5.27 0.63
CA ALA A 107 -9.02 -4.89 1.86
C ALA A 107 -9.31 -5.87 2.99
N VAL A 108 -8.40 -5.93 3.96
CA VAL A 108 -8.60 -6.58 5.26
C VAL A 108 -8.23 -5.62 6.38
N ALA A 109 -8.97 -5.70 7.48
CA ALA A 109 -8.73 -4.89 8.66
C ALA A 109 -8.78 -5.77 9.92
N VAL A 110 -7.98 -5.41 10.93
CA VAL A 110 -7.96 -6.14 12.21
C VAL A 110 -7.73 -7.64 11.98
N LEU A 111 -6.95 -7.98 10.94
CA LEU A 111 -6.66 -9.36 10.59
C LEU A 111 -5.72 -9.95 11.64
N PRO A 112 -6.03 -11.10 12.25
CA PRO A 112 -5.05 -11.79 13.09
C PRO A 112 -3.85 -12.24 12.27
N PRO A 113 -2.76 -12.75 12.87
CA PRO A 113 -1.54 -13.09 12.16
C PRO A 113 -1.70 -14.05 10.99
N PHE A 114 -1.50 -13.51 9.79
CA PHE A 114 -1.25 -14.19 8.53
C PHE A 114 0.00 -13.56 7.92
N ARG A 115 0.82 -14.35 7.26
CA ARG A 115 2.13 -13.89 6.80
C ARG A 115 2.05 -12.68 5.87
N HIS A 116 1.12 -12.74 4.90
CA HIS A 116 0.95 -11.70 3.88
C HIS A 116 -0.50 -11.20 3.85
N PRO A 117 -0.86 -10.21 4.67
CA PRO A 117 -2.17 -9.56 4.61
C PRO A 117 -2.55 -9.06 3.22
N ILE A 118 -1.57 -8.59 2.43
CA ILE A 118 -1.80 -8.08 1.08
C ILE A 118 -2.33 -9.14 0.13
N ASP A 119 -1.93 -10.41 0.28
CA ASP A 119 -2.44 -11.51 -0.54
C ASP A 119 -3.91 -11.82 -0.22
N ILE A 120 -4.30 -11.65 1.04
CA ILE A 120 -5.68 -11.82 1.47
C ILE A 120 -6.53 -10.66 0.97
N ALA A 121 -6.01 -9.41 1.01
CA ALA A 121 -6.65 -8.26 0.39
C ALA A 121 -6.86 -8.47 -1.12
N ARG A 122 -5.86 -9.01 -1.83
CA ARG A 122 -6.01 -9.43 -3.23
C ARG A 122 -7.12 -10.46 -3.41
N ALA A 123 -7.17 -11.49 -2.58
CA ALA A 123 -8.22 -12.51 -2.67
C ALA A 123 -9.63 -11.93 -2.43
N VAL A 124 -9.76 -10.88 -1.60
CA VAL A 124 -11.01 -10.13 -1.43
C VAL A 124 -11.37 -9.38 -2.72
N LEU A 125 -10.40 -8.70 -3.35
CA LEU A 125 -10.59 -8.04 -4.65
C LEU A 125 -11.05 -9.02 -5.73
N GLU A 126 -10.38 -10.17 -5.85
CA GLU A 126 -10.69 -11.20 -6.85
C GLU A 126 -12.05 -11.89 -6.61
N ASP A 127 -12.51 -11.97 -5.36
CA ASP A 127 -13.85 -12.45 -5.03
C ASP A 127 -14.93 -11.52 -5.57
N GLY A 128 -14.70 -10.21 -5.54
CA GLY A 128 -15.56 -9.18 -6.13
C GLY A 128 -16.88 -8.93 -5.43
N ARG A 129 -17.24 -9.71 -4.40
CA ARG A 129 -18.50 -9.54 -3.63
C ARG A 129 -18.35 -8.52 -2.49
N TYR A 130 -17.13 -8.37 -2.01
CA TYR A 130 -16.78 -7.50 -0.89
C TYR A 130 -15.59 -6.64 -1.27
N HIS A 131 -15.49 -5.45 -0.69
CA HIS A 131 -14.30 -4.63 -0.83
C HIS A 131 -13.45 -4.62 0.46
N LEU A 132 -14.04 -4.96 1.61
CA LEU A 132 -13.37 -5.00 2.90
C LEU A 132 -13.96 -6.09 3.79
N LEU A 133 -13.09 -6.90 4.39
CA LEU A 133 -13.43 -7.85 5.45
C LEU A 133 -12.60 -7.55 6.70
N ALA A 134 -13.14 -7.80 7.90
CA ALA A 134 -12.45 -7.48 9.14
C ALA A 134 -12.48 -8.62 10.18
N GLY A 135 -11.46 -8.66 11.04
CA GLY A 135 -11.37 -9.52 12.20
C GLY A 135 -11.55 -11.00 11.88
N ASP A 136 -12.34 -11.69 12.71
CA ASP A 136 -12.60 -13.14 12.57
C ASP A 136 -13.25 -13.49 11.22
N GLY A 137 -14.06 -12.58 10.66
CA GLY A 137 -14.66 -12.74 9.34
C GLY A 137 -13.60 -12.77 8.22
N ALA A 138 -12.63 -11.85 8.27
CA ALA A 138 -11.50 -11.84 7.35
C ALA A 138 -10.63 -13.11 7.50
N ALA A 139 -10.38 -13.54 8.75
CA ALA A 139 -9.61 -14.75 9.01
C ALA A 139 -10.34 -16.02 8.53
N ALA A 140 -11.66 -16.09 8.67
CA ALA A 140 -12.45 -17.20 8.14
C ALA A 140 -12.43 -17.25 6.61
N PHE A 141 -12.56 -16.10 5.96
CA PHE A 141 -12.42 -15.96 4.50
C PHE A 141 -11.02 -16.40 4.04
N ALA A 142 -9.96 -15.93 4.70
CA ALA A 142 -8.59 -16.29 4.38
C ALA A 142 -8.38 -17.82 4.44
N ARG A 143 -8.80 -18.46 5.53
CA ARG A 143 -8.73 -19.93 5.66
C ARG A 143 -9.51 -20.65 4.56
N ALA A 144 -10.70 -20.18 4.22
CA ALA A 144 -11.52 -20.78 3.15
C ALA A 144 -10.86 -20.65 1.76
N ARG A 145 -9.94 -19.69 1.59
CA ARG A 145 -9.13 -19.50 0.37
C ARG A 145 -7.77 -20.21 0.43
N GLY A 146 -7.48 -20.99 1.48
CA GLY A 146 -6.27 -21.77 1.61
C GLY A 146 -5.10 -21.05 2.28
N PHE A 147 -5.30 -19.82 2.77
CA PHE A 147 -4.27 -19.15 3.57
C PHE A 147 -4.22 -19.74 4.97
N ALA A 148 -2.99 -20.04 5.43
CA ALA A 148 -2.77 -20.57 6.76
C ALA A 148 -2.48 -19.42 7.76
N PRO A 149 -3.12 -19.40 8.95
CA PRO A 149 -2.69 -18.52 10.01
C PRO A 149 -1.27 -18.86 10.46
N VAL A 150 -0.56 -17.86 10.97
CA VAL A 150 0.81 -17.99 11.47
C VAL A 150 0.80 -17.85 12.98
N ASP A 151 1.70 -18.57 13.66
CA ASP A 151 1.96 -18.34 15.08
C ASP A 151 2.41 -16.87 15.26
N PRO A 152 1.71 -16.08 16.09
CA PRO A 152 2.09 -14.68 16.34
C PRO A 152 3.55 -14.51 16.73
N GLU A 153 4.13 -15.43 17.49
CA GLU A 153 5.51 -15.36 17.94
C GLU A 153 6.55 -15.39 16.78
N LEU A 154 6.17 -15.90 15.62
CA LEU A 154 7.03 -15.87 14.42
C LEU A 154 7.01 -14.52 13.70
N MET A 155 6.03 -13.67 13.99
CA MET A 155 5.86 -12.35 13.36
C MET A 155 6.21 -11.18 14.30
N ILE A 156 6.13 -11.40 15.62
CA ILE A 156 6.44 -10.41 16.63
C ILE A 156 7.96 -10.40 16.86
N THR A 157 8.62 -9.30 16.49
CA THR A 157 10.07 -9.15 16.70
C THR A 157 10.41 -8.86 18.17
N ALA A 158 11.67 -9.07 18.55
CA ALA A 158 12.16 -8.74 19.89
C ALA A 158 12.00 -7.23 20.19
N ASP A 159 12.21 -6.37 19.19
CA ASP A 159 12.05 -4.92 19.32
C ASP A 159 10.60 -4.53 19.58
N ARG A 160 9.63 -5.14 18.83
CA ARG A 160 8.19 -4.88 19.06
C ARG A 160 7.72 -5.37 20.43
N ARG A 161 8.27 -6.48 20.91
CA ARG A 161 8.00 -6.95 22.25
C ARG A 161 8.58 -6.02 23.32
N ALA A 162 9.81 -5.54 23.13
CA ALA A 162 10.44 -4.58 24.04
C ALA A 162 9.66 -3.24 24.06
N GLU A 163 9.19 -2.77 22.91
CA GLU A 163 8.34 -1.59 22.78
C GLU A 163 7.03 -1.76 23.57
N PHE A 164 6.33 -2.87 23.38
CA PHE A 164 5.11 -3.18 24.11
C PHE A 164 5.32 -3.24 25.65
N GLU A 165 6.44 -3.80 26.10
CA GLU A 165 6.80 -3.89 27.52
C GLU A 165 7.31 -2.57 28.12
N GLY A 166 7.30 -1.47 27.37
CA GLY A 166 7.76 -0.15 27.79
C GLY A 166 9.28 -0.03 27.93
N ARG A 167 10.03 -0.97 27.35
CA ARG A 167 11.50 -0.99 27.33
C ARG A 167 12.09 -0.41 26.03
N GLY A 168 11.23 0.00 25.10
CA GLY A 168 11.59 0.60 23.80
C GLY A 168 10.96 1.97 23.60
N SER A 169 11.36 2.65 22.54
CA SER A 169 10.72 3.90 22.11
C SER A 169 9.37 3.58 21.43
N PHE A 170 8.33 4.35 21.78
CA PHE A 170 7.07 4.31 21.01
C PHE A 170 7.31 4.92 19.64
N GLU A 171 7.66 4.11 18.65
CA GLU A 171 7.63 4.55 17.28
C GLU A 171 6.17 4.56 16.81
N ARG A 172 5.71 5.73 16.35
CA ARG A 172 4.44 5.82 15.64
C ARG A 172 4.60 5.01 14.35
N GLY A 173 3.68 4.08 14.12
CA GLY A 173 3.79 3.02 13.14
C GLY A 173 4.15 3.51 11.73
N ASN A 174 5.02 2.75 11.08
CA ASN A 174 5.47 3.00 9.71
C ASN A 174 4.72 2.06 8.76
N THR A 175 3.60 2.53 8.23
CA THR A 175 2.85 1.88 7.14
C THR A 175 3.74 1.72 5.91
N VAL A 176 3.67 0.59 5.22
CA VAL A 176 4.37 0.36 3.95
C VAL A 176 3.40 0.39 2.78
N GLY A 177 3.89 0.75 1.59
CA GLY A 177 3.03 0.72 0.42
C GLY A 177 3.78 0.86 -0.89
N ALA A 178 3.08 0.55 -1.98
CA ALA A 178 3.60 0.63 -3.34
C ALA A 178 2.54 1.15 -4.31
N VAL A 179 2.99 1.87 -5.32
CA VAL A 179 2.21 2.21 -6.51
C VAL A 179 2.98 1.79 -7.76
N ALA A 180 2.27 1.34 -8.78
CA ALA A 180 2.91 0.90 -10.03
C ALA A 180 2.10 1.31 -11.25
N ARG A 181 2.82 1.49 -12.37
CA ARG A 181 2.27 1.59 -13.72
C ARG A 181 2.89 0.48 -14.58
N ASP A 182 2.07 -0.31 -15.25
CA ASP A 182 2.55 -1.34 -16.17
C ASP A 182 2.84 -0.79 -17.58
N ALA A 183 3.34 -1.67 -18.46
CA ALA A 183 3.67 -1.32 -19.84
C ALA A 183 2.45 -0.93 -20.70
N TYR A 184 1.23 -1.12 -20.21
CA TYR A 184 -0.01 -0.74 -20.87
C TYR A 184 -0.62 0.55 -20.31
N GLY A 185 0.05 1.14 -19.29
CA GLY A 185 -0.41 2.35 -18.62
C GLY A 185 -1.43 2.11 -17.51
N ASN A 186 -1.72 0.84 -17.16
CA ASN A 186 -2.59 0.56 -16.02
C ASN A 186 -1.87 0.88 -14.71
N LEU A 187 -2.61 1.41 -13.77
CA LEU A 187 -2.14 1.85 -12.46
C LEU A 187 -2.69 0.98 -11.34
N ALA A 188 -1.93 0.77 -10.30
CA ALA A 188 -2.39 0.09 -9.08
C ALA A 188 -1.72 0.66 -7.83
N ALA A 189 -2.40 0.54 -6.69
CA ALA A 189 -1.90 0.89 -5.37
C ALA A 189 -2.08 -0.27 -4.39
N ALA A 190 -1.12 -0.43 -3.48
CA ALA A 190 -1.18 -1.37 -2.37
C ALA A 190 -0.57 -0.75 -1.12
N THR A 191 -1.20 -0.96 0.04
CA THR A 191 -0.73 -0.46 1.33
C THR A 191 -0.96 -1.53 2.40
N SER A 192 -0.01 -1.69 3.34
CA SER A 192 -0.10 -2.66 4.45
C SER A 192 0.47 -2.08 5.73
N THR A 193 -0.08 -2.47 6.89
CA THR A 193 0.34 -1.96 8.18
C THR A 193 -0.02 -2.90 9.33
N GLY A 194 0.77 -2.85 10.41
CA GLY A 194 0.41 -3.34 11.74
C GLY A 194 -0.32 -2.30 12.60
N GLY A 195 -0.69 -1.15 12.01
CA GLY A 195 -1.38 -0.08 12.72
C GLY A 195 -0.46 0.84 13.50
N MET A 196 -0.92 1.33 14.64
CA MET A 196 -0.20 2.24 15.53
C MET A 196 0.01 1.56 16.88
N SER A 197 1.25 1.63 17.40
CA SER A 197 1.65 0.98 18.65
C SER A 197 0.78 1.38 19.83
N GLY A 198 0.40 0.39 20.66
CA GLY A 198 -0.35 0.58 21.89
C GLY A 198 -1.81 1.01 21.73
N THR A 199 -2.37 0.97 20.52
CA THR A 199 -3.80 1.26 20.31
C THR A 199 -4.71 0.18 20.91
N VAL A 200 -5.98 0.53 21.08
CA VAL A 200 -6.99 -0.46 21.49
C VAL A 200 -7.16 -1.52 20.39
N PRO A 201 -7.37 -2.80 20.75
CA PRO A 201 -7.72 -3.82 19.76
C PRO A 201 -8.97 -3.42 18.97
N GLY A 202 -8.94 -3.68 17.67
CA GLY A 202 -10.01 -3.29 16.76
C GLY A 202 -9.87 -1.87 16.17
N ARG A 203 -8.77 -1.15 16.45
CA ARG A 203 -8.50 0.14 15.81
C ARG A 203 -8.16 -0.07 14.35
N VAL A 204 -8.83 0.67 13.49
CA VAL A 204 -8.57 0.72 12.04
C VAL A 204 -8.09 2.12 11.67
N GLY A 205 -6.96 2.20 10.95
CA GLY A 205 -6.42 3.44 10.40
C GLY A 205 -6.95 3.73 9.00
N ASP A 206 -6.16 4.45 8.23
CA ASP A 206 -6.47 4.85 6.85
C ASP A 206 -6.24 3.74 5.82
N VAL A 207 -5.33 2.80 6.10
CA VAL A 207 -4.85 1.79 5.14
C VAL A 207 -5.96 0.99 4.48
N PRO A 208 -6.90 0.33 5.22
CA PRO A 208 -7.92 -0.50 4.59
C PRO A 208 -9.11 0.31 4.05
N ILE A 209 -9.08 1.63 4.20
CA ILE A 209 -10.13 2.54 3.75
C ILE A 209 -9.78 3.05 2.36
N VAL A 210 -10.49 2.57 1.33
CA VAL A 210 -10.35 3.06 -0.05
C VAL A 210 -10.55 4.58 -0.07
N GLY A 211 -9.56 5.30 -0.61
CA GLY A 211 -9.53 6.75 -0.61
C GLY A 211 -8.93 7.38 0.64
N GLY A 212 -8.81 6.64 1.75
CA GLY A 212 -8.11 7.07 2.96
C GLY A 212 -6.60 6.95 2.80
N GLY A 213 -6.09 5.73 2.87
CA GLY A 213 -4.67 5.40 2.76
C GLY A 213 -4.26 4.83 1.39
N THR A 214 -5.19 4.28 0.63
CA THR A 214 -4.95 3.58 -0.64
C THR A 214 -5.99 4.01 -1.67
N TYR A 215 -5.54 4.41 -2.86
CA TYR A 215 -6.44 4.70 -3.97
C TYR A 215 -5.72 4.58 -5.32
N ALA A 216 -6.42 4.08 -6.34
CA ALA A 216 -5.96 4.09 -7.72
C ALA A 216 -7.14 4.21 -8.68
N ASP A 217 -6.95 4.97 -9.77
CA ASP A 217 -7.86 5.03 -10.91
C ASP A 217 -7.07 5.13 -12.23
N GLU A 218 -7.73 5.47 -13.33
CA GLU A 218 -7.09 5.65 -14.63
C GLU A 218 -6.18 6.87 -14.73
N HIS A 219 -6.13 7.73 -13.73
CA HIS A 219 -5.34 8.97 -13.71
C HIS A 219 -4.09 8.85 -12.86
N ALA A 220 -4.19 8.22 -11.69
CA ALA A 220 -3.07 8.07 -10.76
C ALA A 220 -3.29 6.95 -9.73
N ALA A 221 -2.21 6.57 -9.04
CA ALA A 221 -2.22 5.66 -7.89
C ALA A 221 -1.49 6.30 -6.71
N CYS A 222 -2.08 6.19 -5.51
CA CYS A 222 -1.58 6.80 -4.29
C CYS A 222 -1.56 5.80 -3.12
N SER A 223 -0.47 5.82 -2.34
CA SER A 223 -0.34 5.14 -1.05
C SER A 223 0.15 6.10 0.01
N CYS A 224 -0.53 6.12 1.16
CA CYS A 224 -0.29 7.05 2.26
C CYS A 224 0.30 6.35 3.48
N THR A 225 0.94 7.14 4.36
CA THR A 225 1.53 6.69 5.62
C THR A 225 1.56 7.84 6.64
N GLY A 226 1.35 7.55 7.94
CA GLY A 226 1.42 8.56 9.01
C GLY A 226 0.29 8.45 10.02
N ASP A 227 -0.31 9.58 10.40
CA ASP A 227 -1.47 9.64 11.30
C ASP A 227 -2.72 9.14 10.57
N GLY A 228 -3.03 7.84 10.75
CA GLY A 228 -4.11 7.17 10.04
C GLY A 228 -5.47 7.83 10.22
N GLU A 229 -5.77 8.36 11.41
CA GLU A 229 -7.03 9.06 11.70
C GLU A 229 -7.17 10.35 10.89
N ALA A 230 -6.07 11.08 10.69
CA ALA A 230 -6.07 12.31 9.92
C ALA A 230 -6.15 12.03 8.41
N PHE A 231 -5.41 11.04 7.92
CA PHE A 231 -5.44 10.61 6.52
C PHE A 231 -6.80 10.06 6.13
N ALA A 232 -7.42 9.21 6.98
CA ALA A 232 -8.76 8.69 6.77
C ALA A 232 -9.82 9.80 6.69
N ARG A 233 -9.85 10.72 7.69
CA ARG A 233 -10.78 11.86 7.69
C ARG A 233 -10.57 12.82 6.52
N ALA A 234 -9.34 12.90 6.02
CA ALA A 234 -9.00 13.72 4.87
C ALA A 234 -9.40 13.05 3.55
N CYS A 235 -9.71 11.74 3.51
CA CYS A 235 -9.78 10.92 2.31
C CYS A 235 -8.53 11.19 1.45
N ALA A 236 -7.35 11.08 2.07
CA ALA A 236 -6.13 11.70 1.56
C ALA A 236 -5.69 11.09 0.22
N ALA A 237 -5.72 9.77 0.07
CA ALA A 237 -5.32 9.10 -1.17
C ALA A 237 -6.25 9.50 -2.33
N PHE A 238 -7.56 9.45 -2.14
CA PHE A 238 -8.55 9.88 -3.14
C PHE A 238 -8.38 11.36 -3.51
N TRP A 239 -8.30 12.23 -2.49
CA TRP A 239 -8.14 13.66 -2.74
C TRP A 239 -6.86 13.97 -3.54
N THR A 240 -5.77 13.22 -3.28
CA THR A 240 -4.50 13.40 -3.99
C THR A 240 -4.62 13.04 -5.46
N VAL A 241 -5.24 11.91 -5.76
CA VAL A 241 -5.47 11.44 -7.14
C VAL A 241 -6.39 12.39 -7.89
N GLU A 242 -7.52 12.81 -7.31
CA GLU A 242 -8.44 13.77 -7.92
C GLU A 242 -7.79 15.14 -8.23
N ASN A 243 -6.70 15.48 -7.56
CA ASN A 243 -6.00 16.76 -7.74
C ASN A 243 -4.66 16.63 -8.48
N VAL A 244 -4.44 15.52 -9.19
CA VAL A 244 -3.17 15.25 -9.90
C VAL A 244 -2.95 16.13 -11.14
N ALA A 245 -4.00 16.72 -11.70
CA ALA A 245 -3.95 17.48 -12.96
C ALA A 245 -2.93 18.65 -13.00
N GLY A 246 -2.38 19.06 -11.86
CA GLY A 246 -1.32 20.08 -11.77
C GLY A 246 0.10 19.52 -11.61
N GLY A 247 0.31 18.21 -11.87
CA GLY A 247 1.56 17.47 -11.65
C GLY A 247 1.56 16.68 -10.36
N ALA A 248 2.15 15.48 -10.38
CA ALA A 248 2.11 14.54 -9.28
C ALA A 248 2.81 15.09 -8.03
N GLN A 249 3.98 15.71 -8.16
CA GLN A 249 4.71 16.30 -7.03
C GLN A 249 3.89 17.40 -6.34
N ALA A 250 3.31 18.31 -7.12
CA ALA A 250 2.51 19.40 -6.58
C ALA A 250 1.23 18.89 -5.89
N ALA A 251 0.60 17.83 -6.40
CA ALA A 251 -0.55 17.18 -5.77
C ALA A 251 -0.18 16.53 -4.43
N ALA A 252 0.94 15.82 -4.39
CA ALA A 252 1.47 15.21 -3.17
C ALA A 252 1.74 16.26 -2.08
N GLU A 253 2.43 17.34 -2.42
CA GLU A 253 2.74 18.44 -1.48
C GLU A 253 1.47 19.13 -0.94
N ARG A 254 0.50 19.42 -1.82
CA ARG A 254 -0.79 20.00 -1.40
C ARG A 254 -1.56 19.08 -0.47
N SER A 255 -1.54 17.76 -0.73
CA SER A 255 -2.24 16.78 0.10
C SER A 255 -1.64 16.70 1.49
N VAL A 256 -0.32 16.53 1.60
CA VAL A 256 0.39 16.49 2.89
C VAL A 256 0.19 17.79 3.67
N ALA A 257 0.32 18.94 3.01
CA ALA A 257 0.05 20.23 3.63
C ALA A 257 -1.41 20.37 4.11
N ARG A 258 -2.37 19.82 3.36
CA ARG A 258 -3.79 19.81 3.74
C ARG A 258 -4.04 18.93 4.97
N VAL A 259 -3.45 17.72 5.01
CA VAL A 259 -3.56 16.83 6.17
C VAL A 259 -2.99 17.51 7.41
N LEU A 260 -1.78 18.05 7.31
CA LEU A 260 -1.13 18.74 8.44
C LEU A 260 -1.94 19.95 8.93
N LYS A 261 -2.30 20.87 8.02
CA LYS A 261 -2.92 22.16 8.40
C LYS A 261 -4.39 22.04 8.80
N ARG A 262 -5.16 21.16 8.17
CA ARG A 262 -6.61 21.09 8.37
C ARG A 262 -7.03 19.98 9.32
N TYR A 263 -6.28 18.88 9.38
CA TYR A 263 -6.63 17.70 10.18
C TYR A 263 -5.67 17.47 11.35
N GLY A 264 -4.56 18.23 11.42
CA GLY A 264 -3.59 18.16 12.51
C GLY A 264 -2.72 16.89 12.49
N GLY A 265 -2.76 16.11 11.42
CA GLY A 265 -1.98 14.90 11.26
C GLY A 265 -0.65 15.14 10.54
N TYR A 266 0.32 14.31 10.81
CA TYR A 266 1.60 14.26 10.09
C TYR A 266 1.70 12.96 9.30
N GLY A 267 2.57 12.93 8.29
CA GLY A 267 2.80 11.73 7.49
C GLY A 267 3.37 12.07 6.13
N GLY A 268 3.15 11.18 5.18
CA GLY A 268 3.58 11.34 3.81
C GLY A 268 2.79 10.43 2.86
N LEU A 269 3.12 10.51 1.60
CA LEU A 269 2.53 9.68 0.56
C LEU A 269 3.45 9.58 -0.66
N ILE A 270 3.21 8.52 -1.44
CA ILE A 270 3.72 8.38 -2.80
C ILE A 270 2.55 8.43 -3.78
N LEU A 271 2.79 9.05 -4.93
CA LEU A 271 1.83 9.21 -6.02
C LEU A 271 2.53 8.91 -7.34
N LEU A 272 1.89 8.16 -8.21
CA LEU A 272 2.33 7.90 -9.58
C LEU A 272 1.18 8.17 -10.54
N ASP A 273 1.36 9.07 -11.49
CA ASP A 273 0.33 9.36 -12.46
C ASP A 273 0.46 8.53 -13.75
N LYS A 274 -0.56 8.61 -14.60
CA LYS A 274 -0.61 7.88 -15.87
C LYS A 274 0.50 8.28 -16.84
N THR A 275 1.10 9.46 -16.70
CA THR A 275 2.21 9.92 -17.56
C THR A 275 3.57 9.40 -17.08
N GLY A 276 3.64 8.90 -15.84
CA GLY A 276 4.86 8.45 -15.17
C GLY A 276 5.50 9.54 -14.32
N ASP A 277 4.79 10.66 -14.10
CA ASP A 277 5.22 11.67 -13.14
C ASP A 277 5.00 11.14 -11.71
N ILE A 278 6.00 11.35 -10.86
CA ILE A 278 6.04 10.83 -9.50
C ILE A 278 5.96 11.97 -8.51
N GLY A 279 5.06 11.86 -7.55
CA GLY A 279 4.96 12.75 -6.40
C GLY A 279 5.34 12.03 -5.11
N ILE A 280 6.30 12.58 -4.38
CA ILE A 280 6.69 12.10 -3.05
C ILE A 280 6.70 13.30 -2.11
N SER A 281 5.91 13.23 -1.05
CA SER A 281 5.83 14.33 -0.09
C SER A 281 5.63 13.82 1.33
N ARG A 282 6.23 14.51 2.28
CA ARG A 282 6.10 14.20 3.71
C ARG A 282 6.11 15.47 4.56
N SER A 283 5.48 15.40 5.73
CA SER A 283 5.62 16.35 6.84
C SER A 283 6.37 15.72 8.02
N ALA A 284 6.65 14.42 7.98
CA ALA A 284 7.51 13.71 8.90
C ALA A 284 9.00 13.96 8.61
N SER A 285 9.88 13.64 9.56
CA SER A 285 11.33 13.83 9.43
C SER A 285 11.96 12.91 8.38
N ALA A 286 11.44 11.69 8.21
CA ALA A 286 11.89 10.70 7.24
C ALA A 286 10.73 9.94 6.61
N MET A 287 10.90 9.50 5.36
CA MET A 287 10.06 8.55 4.66
C MET A 287 10.90 7.78 3.64
N PRO A 288 11.57 6.70 4.06
CA PRO A 288 12.32 5.85 3.14
C PRO A 288 11.45 5.44 1.95
N HIS A 289 12.00 5.56 0.76
CA HIS A 289 11.31 5.18 -0.47
C HIS A 289 12.28 4.68 -1.54
N ALA A 290 11.77 3.98 -2.55
CA ALA A 290 12.55 3.56 -3.71
C ALA A 290 11.69 3.58 -4.97
N ILE A 291 12.36 3.85 -6.10
CA ILE A 291 11.75 3.91 -7.43
C ILE A 291 12.51 2.94 -8.34
N ALA A 292 11.80 2.02 -8.99
CA ALA A 292 12.34 1.16 -10.04
C ALA A 292 11.77 1.55 -11.41
N ARG A 293 12.66 1.63 -12.42
CA ARG A 293 12.34 2.07 -13.80
C ARG A 293 12.86 1.07 -14.84
N ALA A 294 12.47 1.28 -16.10
CA ALA A 294 12.77 0.40 -17.25
C ALA A 294 14.26 0.22 -17.55
N ASP A 295 15.13 1.13 -17.15
CA ASP A 295 16.58 1.01 -17.29
C ASP A 295 17.22 0.10 -16.21
N GLY A 296 16.40 -0.52 -15.35
CA GLY A 296 16.83 -1.37 -14.22
C GLY A 296 17.37 -0.58 -13.03
N THR A 297 17.35 0.75 -13.08
CA THR A 297 17.79 1.55 -11.94
C THR A 297 16.79 1.48 -10.81
N VAL A 298 17.30 1.26 -9.61
CA VAL A 298 16.54 1.40 -8.36
C VAL A 298 17.18 2.55 -7.59
N VAL A 299 16.48 3.69 -7.59
CA VAL A 299 16.89 4.89 -6.84
C VAL A 299 16.15 4.90 -5.52
N ASP A 300 16.87 5.16 -4.44
CA ASP A 300 16.30 5.31 -3.10
C ASP A 300 16.45 6.75 -2.58
N GLY A 301 15.57 7.12 -1.65
CA GLY A 301 15.56 8.42 -0.99
C GLY A 301 15.06 8.32 0.46
N GLU A 302 15.09 9.47 1.15
CA GLU A 302 14.63 9.63 2.54
C GLU A 302 13.28 10.32 2.62
#